data_3b6fa50b2e74daaf662ccc497b7eae1a
#
_entry.id   3b6fa50b2e74daaf662ccc497b7eae1a
#
_cell.length_a   1.000
_cell.length_b   1.000
_cell.length_c   1.000
_cell.angle_alpha   90.00
_cell.angle_beta   90.00
_cell.angle_gamma   90.00
#
_symmetry.space_group_name_H-M   'P 1'
#
loop_
_entity.id
_entity.type
_entity.pdbx_description
1 polymer ?
#
loop_
_entity_poly.entity_id
_entity_poly.type
_entity_poly.pdbx_seq_one_letter_code
_entity_poly.pdbx_strand_id
1 'polypeptide(L)'
;MENSIHKMRAAHLILSAILTMQGENAPAFSAYCDTIDNLCETVMSVFEKLGYRDRTVLGMRLGFDPHKGFVPTKVCKYLEIATAFEMTLVSSASRLFHRICRRFAASMLEAGR
;
A
#
# COMPACT_ATOMS: atom_id res chain seq x y z
N MET A 1 13.07 -9.10 -14.68
CA MET A 1 14.00 -8.48 -13.75
C MET A 1 13.59 -7.10 -13.29
N GLU A 2 13.29 -6.17 -14.20
CA GLU A 2 12.79 -4.84 -13.81
C GLU A 2 11.53 -4.90 -12.97
N ASN A 3 10.61 -5.81 -13.29
CA ASN A 3 9.37 -5.98 -12.52
C ASN A 3 9.61 -6.37 -11.07
N SER A 4 10.63 -7.17 -10.79
CA SER A 4 10.98 -7.55 -9.42
C SER A 4 11.44 -6.35 -8.61
N ILE A 5 12.26 -5.48 -9.20
CA ILE A 5 12.75 -4.27 -8.54
C ILE A 5 11.61 -3.32 -8.24
N HIS A 6 10.71 -3.13 -9.20
CA HIS A 6 9.55 -2.25 -9.04
C HIS A 6 8.57 -2.80 -7.99
N LYS A 7 8.36 -4.11 -7.97
CA LYS A 7 7.52 -4.76 -6.94
C LYS A 7 8.13 -4.60 -5.55
N MET A 8 9.42 -4.79 -5.41
CA MET A 8 10.10 -4.62 -4.13
C MET A 8 9.98 -3.19 -3.64
N ARG A 9 10.19 -2.22 -4.53
CA ARG A 9 10.02 -0.80 -4.20
C ARG A 9 8.59 -0.52 -3.73
N ALA A 10 7.59 -1.00 -4.46
CA ALA A 10 6.19 -0.82 -4.10
C ALA A 10 5.89 -1.45 -2.74
N ALA A 11 6.39 -2.66 -2.48
CA ALA A 11 6.21 -3.34 -1.20
C ALA A 11 6.80 -2.52 -0.05
N HIS A 12 7.98 -1.96 -0.23
CA HIS A 12 8.60 -1.10 0.79
C HIS A 12 7.79 0.18 1.03
N LEU A 13 7.27 0.79 -0.02
CA LEU A 13 6.43 1.99 0.11
C LEU A 13 5.15 1.71 0.89
N ILE A 14 4.49 0.60 0.58
CA ILE A 14 3.28 0.18 1.29
C ILE A 14 3.58 -0.08 2.76
N LEU A 15 4.63 -0.84 3.03
CA LEU A 15 5.00 -1.19 4.39
C LEU A 15 5.37 0.06 5.21
N SER A 16 6.12 0.99 4.64
CA SER A 16 6.45 2.26 5.28
C SER A 16 5.20 3.05 5.63
N ALA A 17 4.23 3.11 4.72
CA ALA A 17 2.97 3.81 4.96
C ALA A 17 2.19 3.18 6.12
N ILE A 18 2.11 1.86 6.14
CA ILE A 18 1.42 1.13 7.21
C ILE A 18 2.07 1.40 8.56
N LEU A 19 3.38 1.29 8.64
CA LEU A 19 4.13 1.49 9.90
C LEU A 19 4.03 2.93 10.38
N THR A 20 4.10 3.89 9.47
CA THR A 20 3.97 5.30 9.80
C THR A 20 2.61 5.60 10.42
N MET A 21 1.55 5.01 9.87
CA MET A 21 0.20 5.24 10.39
C MET A 21 -0.05 4.62 11.75
N GLN A 22 0.58 3.49 12.04
CA GLN A 22 0.44 2.83 13.33
C GLN A 22 1.24 3.52 14.43
N GLY A 23 2.27 4.29 14.05
CA GLY A 23 3.07 5.06 15.00
C GLY A 23 3.73 4.18 16.04
N GLU A 24 3.64 4.59 17.32
CA GLU A 24 4.26 3.87 18.44
C GLU A 24 3.66 2.49 18.67
N ASN A 25 2.45 2.26 18.17
CA ASN A 25 1.75 0.98 18.31
C ASN A 25 2.06 0.01 17.17
N ALA A 26 2.95 0.39 16.25
CA ALA A 26 3.31 -0.47 15.12
C ALA A 26 3.99 -1.75 15.63
N PRO A 27 3.52 -2.93 15.21
CA PRO A 27 4.21 -4.17 15.53
C PRO A 27 5.62 -4.17 14.91
N ALA A 28 6.53 -4.92 15.52
CA ALA A 28 7.84 -5.14 14.92
C ALA A 28 7.68 -5.89 13.60
N PHE A 29 8.66 -5.74 12.70
CA PHE A 29 8.66 -6.46 11.42
C PHE A 29 8.47 -7.97 11.59
N SER A 30 9.06 -8.54 12.64
CA SER A 30 8.94 -9.97 12.96
C SER A 30 7.50 -10.41 13.21
N ALA A 31 6.59 -9.50 13.55
CA ALA A 31 5.17 -9.84 13.72
C ALA A 31 4.51 -10.15 12.37
N TYR A 32 5.09 -9.67 11.27
CA TYR A 32 4.55 -9.92 9.92
C TYR A 32 5.20 -11.12 9.26
N CYS A 33 6.53 -11.23 9.32
CA CYS A 33 7.28 -12.32 8.67
C CYS A 33 8.66 -12.45 9.27
N ASP A 34 9.26 -13.66 9.10
CA ASP A 34 10.59 -13.97 9.63
C ASP A 34 11.73 -13.32 8.86
N THR A 35 11.55 -13.09 7.57
CA THR A 35 12.58 -12.51 6.71
C THR A 35 12.01 -11.37 5.86
N ILE A 36 12.91 -10.52 5.38
CA ILE A 36 12.52 -9.40 4.50
C ILE A 36 11.93 -9.90 3.19
N ASP A 37 12.48 -10.98 2.62
CA ASP A 37 11.96 -11.55 1.37
C ASP A 37 10.53 -12.05 1.55
N ASN A 38 10.28 -12.78 2.64
CA ASN A 38 8.93 -13.25 2.98
C ASN A 38 8.00 -12.08 3.23
N LEU A 39 8.50 -11.02 3.82
CA LEU A 39 7.71 -9.81 4.08
C LEU A 39 7.24 -9.17 2.77
N CYS A 40 8.15 -9.03 1.80
CA CYS A 40 7.80 -8.48 0.49
C CYS A 40 6.78 -9.37 -0.24
N GLU A 41 6.93 -10.68 -0.20
CA GLU A 41 5.98 -11.62 -0.78
C GLU A 41 4.61 -11.51 -0.11
N THR A 42 4.58 -11.39 1.21
CA THR A 42 3.34 -11.23 1.96
C THR A 42 2.65 -9.92 1.59
N VAL A 43 3.39 -8.83 1.48
CA VAL A 43 2.85 -7.53 1.05
C VAL A 43 2.20 -7.66 -0.33
N MET A 44 2.89 -8.28 -1.29
CA MET A 44 2.35 -8.45 -2.64
C MET A 44 1.13 -9.36 -2.66
N SER A 45 1.13 -10.42 -1.87
CA SER A 45 -0.01 -11.34 -1.75
C SER A 45 -1.25 -10.61 -1.23
N VAL A 46 -1.10 -9.81 -0.20
CA VAL A 46 -2.21 -9.01 0.35
C VAL A 46 -2.66 -7.95 -0.66
N PHE A 47 -1.71 -7.30 -1.32
CA PHE A 47 -1.99 -6.28 -2.34
C PHE A 47 -2.84 -6.84 -3.48
N GLU A 48 -2.51 -8.02 -3.97
CA GLU A 48 -3.22 -8.66 -5.09
C GLU A 48 -4.68 -8.99 -4.75
N LYS A 49 -5.00 -9.14 -3.48
CA LYS A 49 -6.38 -9.40 -3.03
C LYS A 49 -7.24 -8.14 -2.95
N LEU A 50 -6.63 -6.96 -3.04
CA LEU A 50 -7.38 -5.70 -3.03
C LEU A 50 -8.15 -5.54 -4.34
N GLY A 51 -9.27 -4.83 -4.28
CA GLY A 51 -10.01 -4.45 -5.47
C GLY A 51 -9.25 -3.42 -6.30
N TYR A 52 -9.70 -3.23 -7.53
CA TYR A 52 -9.07 -2.31 -8.49
C TYR A 52 -8.91 -0.89 -7.91
N ARG A 53 -9.98 -0.36 -7.31
CA ARG A 53 -9.96 0.98 -6.73
C ARG A 53 -8.88 1.13 -5.67
N ASP A 54 -8.84 0.18 -4.73
CA ASP A 54 -7.92 0.26 -3.59
C ASP A 54 -6.46 0.13 -4.03
N ARG A 55 -6.17 -0.76 -4.99
CA ARG A 55 -4.84 -0.88 -5.58
C ARG A 55 -4.41 0.41 -6.27
N THR A 56 -5.33 1.03 -7.01
CA THR A 56 -5.07 2.28 -7.71
C THR A 56 -4.83 3.43 -6.74
N VAL A 57 -5.62 3.53 -5.69
CA VAL A 57 -5.46 4.57 -4.66
C VAL A 57 -4.10 4.45 -3.99
N LEU A 58 -3.69 3.24 -3.60
CA LEU A 58 -2.37 3.03 -3.01
C LEU A 58 -1.26 3.45 -3.97
N GLY A 59 -1.35 3.03 -5.22
CA GLY A 59 -0.36 3.40 -6.23
C GLY A 59 -0.26 4.89 -6.45
N MET A 60 -1.39 5.57 -6.59
CA MET A 60 -1.42 7.03 -6.77
C MET A 60 -0.77 7.75 -5.58
N ARG A 61 -1.12 7.37 -4.37
CA ARG A 61 -0.62 8.05 -3.17
C ARG A 61 0.85 7.73 -2.87
N LEU A 62 1.30 6.53 -3.17
CA LEU A 62 2.65 6.08 -2.83
C LEU A 62 3.66 6.21 -3.98
N GLY A 63 3.19 6.41 -5.20
CA GLY A 63 4.06 6.69 -6.35
C GLY A 63 4.46 5.46 -7.16
N PHE A 64 3.52 4.56 -7.43
CA PHE A 64 3.73 3.45 -8.35
C PHE A 64 2.44 3.15 -9.14
N ASP A 65 2.58 2.50 -10.29
CA ASP A 65 1.44 2.08 -11.12
C ASP A 65 1.25 0.57 -11.02
N PRO A 66 0.26 0.09 -10.25
CA PRO A 66 0.06 -1.35 -10.06
C PRO A 66 -0.43 -2.07 -11.31
N HIS A 67 -0.92 -1.32 -12.30
CA HIS A 67 -1.45 -1.89 -13.54
C HIS A 67 -0.40 -1.95 -14.64
N LYS A 68 0.80 -1.42 -14.40
CA LYS A 68 1.91 -1.39 -15.36
C LYS A 68 3.21 -1.88 -14.71
N GLY A 69 3.15 -3.02 -14.01
CA GLY A 69 4.33 -3.63 -13.43
C GLY A 69 4.94 -2.84 -12.27
N PHE A 70 4.16 -2.02 -11.58
CA PHE A 70 4.60 -1.24 -10.42
C PHE A 70 5.67 -0.19 -10.75
N VAL A 71 5.72 0.26 -12.01
CA VAL A 71 6.68 1.31 -12.40
C VAL A 71 6.51 2.55 -11.53
N PRO A 72 7.61 3.27 -11.21
CA PRO A 72 7.52 4.50 -10.43
C PRO A 72 6.67 5.57 -11.14
N THR A 73 5.85 6.26 -10.38
CA THR A 73 5.04 7.38 -10.85
C THR A 73 5.15 8.52 -9.84
N LYS A 74 4.57 9.67 -10.16
CA LYS A 74 4.53 10.77 -9.21
C LYS A 74 3.64 10.41 -8.02
N VAL A 75 3.95 10.95 -6.86
CA VAL A 75 3.10 10.86 -5.67
C VAL A 75 1.94 11.85 -5.82
N CYS A 76 0.73 11.34 -5.86
CA CYS A 76 -0.46 12.18 -6.01
C CYS A 76 -0.93 12.76 -4.68
N LYS A 77 -1.42 13.99 -4.73
CA LYS A 77 -2.08 14.61 -3.58
C LYS A 77 -3.49 14.04 -3.45
N TYR A 78 -4.07 14.15 -2.27
CA TYR A 78 -5.44 13.68 -2.04
C TYR A 78 -6.46 14.35 -2.97
N LEU A 79 -6.22 15.62 -3.33
CA LEU A 79 -7.08 16.32 -4.29
C LEU A 79 -7.09 15.59 -5.65
N GLU A 80 -5.94 15.15 -6.11
CA GLU A 80 -5.81 14.43 -7.39
C GLU A 80 -6.54 13.09 -7.33
N ILE A 81 -6.45 12.39 -6.21
CA ILE A 81 -7.13 11.12 -6.00
C ILE A 81 -8.65 11.34 -5.95
N ALA A 82 -9.10 12.34 -5.20
CA ALA A 82 -10.52 12.68 -5.10
C ALA A 82 -11.08 13.02 -6.48
N THR A 83 -10.35 13.78 -7.29
CA THR A 83 -10.76 14.14 -8.64
C THR A 83 -10.86 12.89 -9.53
N ALA A 84 -9.87 12.01 -9.47
CA ALA A 84 -9.84 10.79 -10.30
C ALA A 84 -11.02 9.85 -10.01
N PHE A 85 -11.48 9.80 -8.76
CA PHE A 85 -12.57 8.93 -8.34
C PHE A 85 -13.88 9.68 -8.10
N GLU A 86 -13.97 10.90 -8.58
CA GLU A 86 -15.19 11.74 -8.52
C GLU A 86 -15.72 11.90 -7.10
N MET A 87 -14.82 12.04 -6.13
CA MET A 87 -15.19 12.29 -4.74
C MET A 87 -15.49 13.77 -4.53
N THR A 88 -16.53 14.04 -3.78
CA THR A 88 -16.96 15.42 -3.48
C THR A 88 -15.97 16.16 -2.57
N LEU A 89 -15.37 15.44 -1.62
CA LEU A 89 -14.48 16.03 -0.61
C LEU A 89 -13.07 15.42 -0.70
N VAL A 90 -12.07 16.29 -0.60
CA VAL A 90 -10.67 15.84 -0.55
C VAL A 90 -10.43 14.93 0.68
N SER A 91 -11.08 15.26 1.80
CA SER A 91 -10.99 14.44 3.02
C SER A 91 -11.49 13.01 2.82
N SER A 92 -12.39 12.78 1.87
CA SER A 92 -12.85 11.42 1.54
C SER A 92 -11.73 10.58 0.97
N ALA A 93 -10.86 11.16 0.14
CA ALA A 93 -9.70 10.46 -0.41
C ALA A 93 -8.71 10.09 0.70
N SER A 94 -8.44 11.03 1.62
CA SER A 94 -7.57 10.78 2.77
C SER A 94 -8.12 9.65 3.66
N ARG A 95 -9.40 9.71 3.98
CA ARG A 95 -10.05 8.67 4.80
C ARG A 95 -10.02 7.30 4.12
N LEU A 96 -10.24 7.26 2.81
CA LEU A 96 -10.18 6.03 2.05
C LEU A 96 -8.77 5.43 2.10
N PHE A 97 -7.75 6.24 1.86
CA PHE A 97 -6.35 5.78 1.92
C PHE A 97 -6.01 5.22 3.31
N HIS A 98 -6.37 5.94 4.38
CA HIS A 98 -6.13 5.49 5.75
C HIS A 98 -6.85 4.17 6.06
N ARG A 99 -8.08 4.03 5.59
CA ARG A 99 -8.86 2.80 5.76
C ARG A 99 -8.21 1.62 5.04
N ILE A 100 -7.76 1.85 3.80
CA ILE A 100 -7.07 0.81 3.03
C ILE A 100 -5.81 0.36 3.77
N CYS A 101 -5.01 1.29 4.26
CA CYS A 101 -3.78 0.96 4.98
C CYS A 101 -4.05 0.18 6.27
N ARG A 102 -5.10 0.54 7.03
CA ARG A 102 -5.46 -0.17 8.25
C ARG A 102 -5.91 -1.61 7.95
N ARG A 103 -6.73 -1.79 6.92
CA ARG A 103 -7.17 -3.13 6.49
C ARG A 103 -5.99 -3.95 5.99
N PHE A 104 -5.09 -3.30 5.27
CA PHE A 104 -3.89 -3.94 4.76
C PHE A 104 -3.02 -4.45 5.92
N ALA A 105 -2.79 -3.62 6.92
CA ALA A 105 -2.02 -4.00 8.11
C ALA A 105 -2.64 -5.20 8.82
N ALA A 106 -3.96 -5.21 9.01
CA ALA A 106 -4.66 -6.33 9.63
C ALA A 106 -4.51 -7.63 8.81
N SER A 107 -4.62 -7.53 7.48
CA SER A 107 -4.43 -8.67 6.59
C SER A 107 -3.00 -9.19 6.63
N MET A 108 -2.01 -8.29 6.76
CA MET A 108 -0.61 -8.67 6.90
C MET A 108 -0.36 -9.50 8.15
N LEU A 109 -0.94 -9.08 9.28
CA LEU A 109 -0.79 -9.81 10.54
C LEU A 109 -1.41 -11.21 10.45
N GLU A 110 -2.55 -11.36 9.80
CA GLU A 110 -3.16 -12.67 9.58
C GLU A 110 -2.29 -13.54 8.67
N ALA A 111 -1.79 -12.98 7.58
CA ALA A 111 -0.97 -13.72 6.62
C ALA A 111 0.38 -14.15 7.20
N GLY A 112 0.91 -13.40 8.17
CA GLY A 112 2.18 -13.70 8.82
C GLY A 112 2.10 -14.76 9.92
N ARG A 113 0.90 -15.26 10.23
CA ARG A 113 0.71 -16.27 11.28
C ARG A 113 0.87 -17.70 10.71
#